data_0115aec79eb50a86d8f2293910c6f8be
#
_entry.id   0115aec79eb50a86d8f2293910c6f8be
#
_cell.length_a   1.000
_cell.length_b   1.000
_cell.length_c   1.000
_cell.angle_alpha   90.00
_cell.angle_beta   90.00
_cell.angle_gamma   90.00
#
_symmetry.space_group_name_H-M   'P 1'
#
loop_
_entity.id
_entity.type
_entity.pdbx_description
1 polymer ?
#
loop_
_entity_poly.entity_id
_entity_poly.type
_entity_poly.pdbx_seq_one_letter_code
_entity_poly.pdbx_strand_id
1 'polypeptide(L)'
;VLEPIALLYQKTGDKRYLDFAEYIIKSWDTPNKLTPTGLRLVQEAVSGTPLWKMSGAPKAYEMMSCFEGLCELYRVTAEPLYLEAVQRLVDALVRDEIMIAGSGSVAEIWCHGAVRQSEPLYQGMETCVTATWMKLMYQMLRLTGDSRCADRLETSLYNALLASMSPKGEWWSYYAGLMGERVHSHQQFPDVVMSCCVANGPRGLMITPSWAVMTTADGAAINLYGKMNSTVKTPSGQPLKINM
;
A
#
# COMPACT_ATOMS: atom_id res chain seq x y z
N VAL A 1 8.26 5.49 -8.40
CA VAL A 1 8.63 6.75 -9.09
C VAL A 1 7.39 7.56 -9.49
N LEU A 2 6.30 6.92 -9.96
CA LEU A 2 5.11 7.60 -10.48
C LEU A 2 4.49 8.57 -9.45
N GLU A 3 4.26 8.11 -8.21
CA GLU A 3 3.65 8.92 -7.14
C GLU A 3 4.39 10.25 -6.89
N PRO A 4 5.71 10.27 -6.60
CA PRO A 4 6.40 11.54 -6.36
C PRO A 4 6.38 12.48 -7.57
N ILE A 5 6.34 11.97 -8.79
CA ILE A 5 6.23 12.81 -10.00
C ILE A 5 4.84 13.45 -10.08
N ALA A 6 3.77 12.71 -9.80
CA ALA A 6 2.42 13.26 -9.74
C ALA A 6 2.27 14.32 -8.62
N LEU A 7 2.90 14.08 -7.45
CA LEU A 7 2.94 15.05 -6.36
C LEU A 7 3.74 16.32 -6.71
N LEU A 8 4.83 16.21 -7.47
CA LEU A 8 5.56 17.37 -7.98
C LEU A 8 4.68 18.21 -8.90
N TYR A 9 3.94 17.58 -9.81
CA TYR A 9 2.96 18.29 -10.64
C TYR A 9 1.92 19.01 -9.78
N GLN A 10 1.34 18.32 -8.80
CA GLN A 10 0.34 18.90 -7.90
C GLN A 10 0.87 20.14 -7.15
N LYS A 11 2.15 20.12 -6.76
CA LYS A 11 2.78 21.23 -6.00
C LYS A 11 3.24 22.39 -6.85
N THR A 12 3.65 22.14 -8.09
CA THR A 12 4.31 23.15 -8.93
C THR A 12 3.42 23.65 -10.07
N GLY A 13 2.45 22.84 -10.52
CA GLY A 13 1.70 23.07 -11.76
C GLY A 13 2.54 22.89 -13.04
N ASP A 14 3.80 22.48 -12.92
CA ASP A 14 4.69 22.32 -14.07
C ASP A 14 4.33 21.07 -14.88
N LYS A 15 3.81 21.32 -16.08
CA LYS A 15 3.31 20.28 -16.97
C LYS A 15 4.33 19.19 -17.32
N ARG A 16 5.63 19.50 -17.27
CA ARG A 16 6.68 18.51 -17.54
C ARG A 16 6.59 17.29 -16.61
N TYR A 17 6.15 17.48 -15.36
CA TYR A 17 5.95 16.38 -14.43
C TYR A 17 4.74 15.52 -14.81
N LEU A 18 3.64 16.14 -15.27
CA LEU A 18 2.49 15.39 -15.75
C LEU A 18 2.83 14.58 -17.00
N ASP A 19 3.47 15.22 -17.99
CA ASP A 19 3.88 14.57 -19.24
C ASP A 19 4.83 13.38 -18.94
N PHE A 20 5.72 13.52 -17.95
CA PHE A 20 6.60 12.44 -17.53
C PHE A 20 5.86 11.32 -16.79
N ALA A 21 4.87 11.64 -15.96
CA ALA A 21 4.04 10.65 -15.31
C ALA A 21 3.24 9.80 -16.32
N GLU A 22 2.66 10.44 -17.33
CA GLU A 22 1.98 9.76 -18.45
C GLU A 22 2.94 8.90 -19.28
N TYR A 23 4.16 9.38 -19.50
CA TYR A 23 5.21 8.59 -20.16
C TYR A 23 5.55 7.33 -19.35
N ILE A 24 5.63 7.41 -18.02
CA ILE A 24 5.87 6.25 -17.15
C ILE A 24 4.78 5.19 -17.36
N ILE A 25 3.49 5.60 -17.37
CA ILE A 25 2.37 4.65 -17.58
C ILE A 25 2.47 4.00 -18.96
N LYS A 26 2.70 4.79 -20.01
CA LYS A 26 2.88 4.26 -21.38
C LYS A 26 4.06 3.29 -21.47
N SER A 27 5.12 3.53 -20.69
CA SER A 27 6.29 2.65 -20.66
C SER A 27 6.01 1.26 -20.09
N TRP A 28 4.97 1.11 -19.25
CA TRP A 28 4.55 -0.20 -18.75
C TRP A 28 4.06 -1.14 -19.84
N ASP A 29 3.56 -0.58 -20.94
CA ASP A 29 3.07 -1.36 -22.08
C ASP A 29 4.20 -1.73 -23.06
N THR A 30 5.42 -1.24 -22.83
CA THR A 30 6.55 -1.49 -23.72
C THR A 30 7.10 -2.91 -23.50
N PRO A 31 7.12 -3.74 -24.56
CA PRO A 31 7.72 -5.08 -24.49
C PRO A 31 9.21 -5.04 -24.14
N ASN A 32 9.64 -6.02 -23.33
CA ASN A 32 11.04 -6.25 -23.01
C ASN A 32 11.32 -7.75 -22.86
N LYS A 33 12.56 -8.13 -22.56
CA LYS A 33 12.92 -9.55 -22.45
C LYS A 33 12.20 -10.32 -21.35
N LEU A 34 11.86 -9.63 -20.25
CA LEU A 34 11.15 -10.26 -19.10
C LEU A 34 9.63 -10.19 -19.27
N THR A 35 9.15 -9.17 -19.97
CA THR A 35 7.73 -8.97 -20.24
C THR A 35 7.51 -8.74 -21.73
N PRO A 36 7.44 -9.83 -22.54
CA PRO A 36 7.29 -9.72 -23.99
C PRO A 36 6.02 -8.99 -24.46
N THR A 37 5.02 -8.89 -23.62
CA THR A 37 3.77 -8.16 -23.87
C THR A 37 3.70 -6.80 -23.17
N GLY A 38 4.77 -6.37 -22.50
CA GLY A 38 4.73 -5.30 -21.51
C GLY A 38 4.09 -5.74 -20.18
N LEU A 39 4.14 -4.88 -19.18
CA LEU A 39 3.49 -5.14 -17.88
C LEU A 39 1.97 -4.98 -17.94
N ARG A 40 1.48 -4.06 -18.76
CA ARG A 40 0.06 -3.78 -18.99
C ARG A 40 -0.77 -3.64 -17.70
N LEU A 41 -0.20 -3.03 -16.67
CA LEU A 41 -0.76 -3.05 -15.31
C LEU A 41 -2.20 -2.52 -15.24
N VAL A 42 -2.50 -1.43 -15.95
CA VAL A 42 -3.84 -0.83 -15.98
C VAL A 42 -4.83 -1.79 -16.65
N GLN A 43 -4.48 -2.29 -17.82
CA GLN A 43 -5.33 -3.18 -18.62
C GLN A 43 -5.57 -4.52 -17.90
N GLU A 44 -4.53 -5.10 -17.30
CA GLU A 44 -4.61 -6.36 -16.55
C GLU A 44 -5.49 -6.20 -15.30
N ALA A 45 -5.37 -5.07 -14.58
CA ALA A 45 -6.23 -4.79 -13.44
C ALA A 45 -7.70 -4.64 -13.84
N VAL A 46 -7.98 -3.85 -14.87
CA VAL A 46 -9.36 -3.62 -15.36
C VAL A 46 -9.99 -4.89 -15.93
N SER A 47 -9.21 -5.72 -16.62
CA SER A 47 -9.69 -7.02 -17.12
C SER A 47 -9.93 -8.07 -16.04
N GLY A 48 -9.47 -7.81 -14.79
CA GLY A 48 -9.61 -8.75 -13.69
C GLY A 48 -8.67 -9.95 -13.77
N THR A 49 -7.52 -9.79 -14.44
CA THR A 49 -6.49 -10.83 -14.45
C THR A 49 -6.03 -11.13 -13.01
N PRO A 50 -6.00 -12.41 -12.59
CA PRO A 50 -5.50 -12.77 -11.27
C PRO A 50 -4.07 -12.26 -11.05
N LEU A 51 -3.81 -11.64 -9.89
CA LEU A 51 -2.54 -10.94 -9.64
C LEU A 51 -1.32 -11.85 -9.79
N TRP A 52 -1.40 -13.09 -9.33
CA TRP A 52 -0.32 -14.09 -9.48
C TRP A 52 -0.11 -14.58 -10.92
N LYS A 53 -0.97 -14.16 -11.86
CA LYS A 53 -0.86 -14.48 -13.30
C LYS A 53 -0.48 -13.27 -14.15
N MET A 54 -0.40 -12.08 -13.55
CA MET A 54 -0.01 -10.88 -14.30
C MET A 54 1.40 -11.01 -14.86
N SER A 55 1.61 -10.42 -16.04
CA SER A 55 2.89 -10.46 -16.74
C SER A 55 4.02 -9.85 -15.89
N GLY A 56 5.22 -10.44 -15.96
CA GLY A 56 6.43 -9.83 -15.45
C GLY A 56 6.71 -10.04 -13.98
N ALA A 57 6.41 -11.22 -13.44
CA ALA A 57 6.58 -11.56 -12.03
C ALA A 57 5.83 -10.56 -11.09
N PRO A 58 4.75 -10.97 -10.48
CA PRO A 58 3.86 -10.09 -9.71
C PRO A 58 4.48 -9.67 -8.37
N LYS A 59 5.53 -8.86 -8.42
CA LYS A 59 6.20 -8.28 -7.25
C LYS A 59 5.24 -7.36 -6.51
N ALA A 60 4.94 -7.73 -5.29
CA ALA A 60 3.84 -7.16 -4.53
C ALA A 60 4.07 -5.68 -4.18
N TYR A 61 5.25 -5.34 -3.67
CA TYR A 61 5.61 -3.98 -3.29
C TYR A 61 5.60 -3.04 -4.50
N GLU A 62 6.30 -3.41 -5.57
CA GLU A 62 6.46 -2.58 -6.77
C GLU A 62 5.13 -2.38 -7.49
N MET A 63 4.32 -3.44 -7.59
CA MET A 63 2.99 -3.35 -8.19
C MET A 63 2.13 -2.35 -7.43
N MET A 64 1.97 -2.49 -6.11
CA MET A 64 1.18 -1.55 -5.31
C MET A 64 1.70 -0.12 -5.41
N SER A 65 3.02 0.08 -5.44
CA SER A 65 3.62 1.41 -5.60
C SER A 65 3.30 2.06 -6.96
N CYS A 66 3.12 1.27 -8.02
CA CYS A 66 2.61 1.78 -9.29
C CYS A 66 1.18 2.30 -9.16
N PHE A 67 0.31 1.55 -8.46
CA PHE A 67 -1.09 1.93 -8.27
C PHE A 67 -1.28 3.09 -7.27
N GLU A 68 -0.39 3.24 -6.28
CA GLU A 68 -0.32 4.49 -5.47
C GLU A 68 -0.10 5.72 -6.36
N GLY A 69 0.76 5.60 -7.36
CA GLY A 69 0.97 6.65 -8.36
C GLY A 69 -0.28 6.93 -9.19
N LEU A 70 -1.06 5.92 -9.56
CA LEU A 70 -2.35 6.10 -10.26
C LEU A 70 -3.37 6.83 -9.39
N CYS A 71 -3.39 6.60 -8.06
CA CYS A 71 -4.23 7.37 -7.14
C CYS A 71 -3.91 8.87 -7.20
N GLU A 72 -2.63 9.23 -7.18
CA GLU A 72 -2.21 10.64 -7.25
C GLU A 72 -2.44 11.24 -8.65
N LEU A 73 -2.29 10.47 -9.72
CA LEU A 73 -2.64 10.93 -11.06
C LEU A 73 -4.14 11.16 -11.21
N TYR A 74 -4.99 10.26 -10.69
CA TYR A 74 -6.43 10.48 -10.67
C TYR A 74 -6.78 11.80 -9.98
N ARG A 75 -6.12 12.14 -8.87
CA ARG A 75 -6.35 13.40 -8.14
C ARG A 75 -6.11 14.64 -8.98
N VAL A 76 -5.15 14.60 -9.90
CA VAL A 76 -4.75 15.78 -10.68
C VAL A 76 -5.34 15.78 -12.09
N THR A 77 -5.75 14.64 -12.63
CA THR A 77 -6.30 14.50 -13.99
C THR A 77 -7.80 14.23 -14.03
N ALA A 78 -8.35 13.65 -12.95
CA ALA A 78 -9.71 13.09 -12.89
C ALA A 78 -9.96 12.00 -13.96
N GLU A 79 -8.91 11.35 -14.51
CA GLU A 79 -9.05 10.28 -15.50
C GLU A 79 -9.68 9.02 -14.84
N PRO A 80 -10.94 8.67 -15.17
CA PRO A 80 -11.68 7.60 -14.46
C PRO A 80 -11.00 6.24 -14.54
N LEU A 81 -10.29 5.96 -15.63
CA LEU A 81 -9.58 4.69 -15.85
C LEU A 81 -8.56 4.40 -14.74
N TYR A 82 -7.90 5.44 -14.22
CA TYR A 82 -6.91 5.27 -13.15
C TYR A 82 -7.57 4.83 -11.84
N LEU A 83 -8.69 5.45 -11.47
CA LEU A 83 -9.44 5.05 -10.28
C LEU A 83 -10.03 3.65 -10.44
N GLU A 84 -10.63 3.33 -11.60
CA GLU A 84 -11.16 1.99 -11.87
C GLU A 84 -10.07 0.93 -11.74
N ALA A 85 -8.90 1.14 -12.35
CA ALA A 85 -7.78 0.19 -12.26
C ALA A 85 -7.35 -0.04 -10.81
N VAL A 86 -7.25 1.03 -9.99
CA VAL A 86 -6.89 0.90 -8.55
C VAL A 86 -7.98 0.15 -7.78
N GLN A 87 -9.26 0.46 -7.99
CA GLN A 87 -10.37 -0.24 -7.33
C GLN A 87 -10.37 -1.73 -7.65
N ARG A 88 -10.22 -2.08 -8.94
CA ARG A 88 -10.14 -3.48 -9.38
C ARG A 88 -8.95 -4.23 -8.76
N LEU A 89 -7.78 -3.57 -8.72
CA LEU A 89 -6.62 -4.15 -8.04
C LEU A 89 -6.90 -4.40 -6.55
N VAL A 90 -7.44 -3.40 -5.85
CA VAL A 90 -7.74 -3.51 -4.41
C VAL A 90 -8.74 -4.63 -4.14
N ASP A 91 -9.79 -4.74 -4.95
CA ASP A 91 -10.77 -5.82 -4.81
C ASP A 91 -10.13 -7.21 -5.02
N ALA A 92 -9.22 -7.32 -6.00
CA ALA A 92 -8.48 -8.56 -6.25
C ALA A 92 -7.51 -8.89 -5.10
N LEU A 93 -6.78 -7.88 -4.59
CA LEU A 93 -5.89 -8.04 -3.43
C LEU A 93 -6.64 -8.57 -2.21
N VAL A 94 -7.77 -7.95 -1.91
CA VAL A 94 -8.61 -8.32 -0.76
C VAL A 94 -9.17 -9.72 -0.89
N ARG A 95 -9.64 -10.09 -2.06
CA ARG A 95 -10.27 -11.39 -2.32
C ARG A 95 -9.24 -12.53 -2.31
N ASP A 96 -8.07 -12.29 -2.91
CA ASP A 96 -7.18 -13.38 -3.33
C ASP A 96 -5.84 -13.39 -2.59
N GLU A 97 -5.33 -12.26 -2.09
CA GLU A 97 -3.95 -12.15 -1.64
C GLU A 97 -3.77 -11.75 -0.18
N ILE A 98 -4.65 -10.88 0.34
CA ILE A 98 -4.49 -10.38 1.71
C ILE A 98 -4.96 -11.45 2.71
N MET A 99 -4.02 -11.92 3.51
CA MET A 99 -4.22 -12.91 4.56
C MET A 99 -4.90 -12.29 5.79
N ILE A 100 -5.33 -13.12 6.73
CA ILE A 100 -6.08 -12.71 7.93
C ILE A 100 -5.38 -11.66 8.78
N ALA A 101 -4.05 -11.62 8.78
CA ALA A 101 -3.28 -10.63 9.51
C ALA A 101 -3.21 -9.25 8.83
N GLY A 102 -3.83 -9.06 7.67
CA GLY A 102 -3.87 -7.78 6.97
C GLY A 102 -2.63 -7.47 6.14
N SER A 103 -1.96 -8.48 5.63
CA SER A 103 -0.87 -8.37 4.65
C SER A 103 -0.86 -9.60 3.75
N GLY A 104 -0.03 -9.63 2.73
CA GLY A 104 0.05 -10.71 1.77
C GLY A 104 1.45 -10.94 1.24
N SER A 105 1.54 -11.64 0.13
CA SER A 105 2.75 -12.09 -0.57
C SER A 105 3.49 -13.25 0.09
N VAL A 106 4.23 -13.98 -0.73
CA VAL A 106 5.24 -14.96 -0.30
C VAL A 106 6.47 -14.73 -1.15
N ALA A 107 7.64 -14.64 -0.52
CA ALA A 107 8.89 -14.27 -1.19
C ALA A 107 8.72 -13.01 -2.08
N GLU A 108 8.02 -12.00 -1.55
CA GLU A 108 7.74 -10.71 -2.18
C GLU A 108 6.77 -10.77 -3.38
N ILE A 109 6.19 -11.92 -3.70
CA ILE A 109 5.38 -12.16 -4.90
C ILE A 109 3.94 -12.47 -4.51
N TRP A 110 2.96 -11.99 -5.30
CA TRP A 110 1.57 -12.41 -5.19
C TRP A 110 1.45 -13.89 -5.60
N CYS A 111 0.76 -14.67 -4.79
CA CYS A 111 0.76 -16.12 -4.92
C CYS A 111 -0.58 -16.79 -4.56
N HIS A 112 -1.68 -16.03 -4.60
CA HIS A 112 -2.98 -16.45 -4.12
C HIS A 112 -2.97 -16.70 -2.59
N GLY A 113 -2.32 -15.77 -1.87
CA GLY A 113 -1.97 -15.94 -0.46
C GLY A 113 -3.15 -16.09 0.47
N ALA A 114 -4.26 -15.39 0.23
CA ALA A 114 -5.47 -15.49 1.06
C ALA A 114 -6.04 -16.92 1.10
N VAL A 115 -6.00 -17.63 -0.02
CA VAL A 115 -6.48 -19.03 -0.11
C VAL A 115 -5.47 -20.00 0.50
N ARG A 116 -4.18 -19.70 0.35
CA ARG A 116 -3.08 -20.55 0.78
C ARG A 116 -2.56 -20.27 2.19
N GLN A 117 -3.18 -19.35 2.93
CA GLN A 117 -2.66 -18.90 4.24
C GLN A 117 -2.60 -19.98 5.33
N SER A 118 -3.28 -21.12 5.15
CA SER A 118 -3.15 -22.29 6.03
C SER A 118 -1.94 -23.18 5.70
N GLU A 119 -1.26 -22.92 4.58
CA GLU A 119 -0.03 -23.62 4.22
C GLU A 119 1.17 -23.05 4.99
N PRO A 120 2.31 -23.79 5.11
CA PRO A 120 3.50 -23.30 5.78
C PRO A 120 4.25 -22.26 4.93
N LEU A 121 3.70 -21.06 4.82
CA LEU A 121 4.26 -19.95 4.04
C LEU A 121 5.29 -19.16 4.88
N TYR A 122 6.49 -19.71 5.05
CA TYR A 122 7.53 -19.15 5.94
C TYR A 122 8.05 -17.76 5.52
N GLN A 123 8.08 -17.45 4.22
CA GLN A 123 8.45 -16.13 3.69
C GLN A 123 7.23 -15.28 3.38
N GLY A 124 6.19 -15.44 4.16
CA GLY A 124 4.95 -14.69 3.99
C GLY A 124 5.03 -13.28 4.59
N MET A 125 4.21 -12.39 4.06
CA MET A 125 3.97 -11.03 4.57
C MET A 125 5.27 -10.23 4.78
N GLU A 126 5.94 -9.88 3.69
CA GLU A 126 7.07 -8.96 3.73
C GLU A 126 6.66 -7.64 4.40
N THR A 127 7.50 -7.10 5.28
CA THR A 127 7.21 -5.83 5.98
C THR A 127 7.04 -4.66 5.02
N CYS A 128 7.77 -4.63 3.90
CA CYS A 128 7.58 -3.62 2.86
C CYS A 128 6.19 -3.72 2.21
N VAL A 129 5.73 -4.94 1.93
CA VAL A 129 4.40 -5.19 1.38
C VAL A 129 3.32 -4.73 2.35
N THR A 130 3.46 -5.03 3.64
CA THR A 130 2.55 -4.56 4.69
C THR A 130 2.44 -3.04 4.72
N ALA A 131 3.57 -2.34 4.78
CA ALA A 131 3.60 -0.87 4.83
C ALA A 131 3.02 -0.23 3.56
N THR A 132 3.28 -0.82 2.40
CA THR A 132 2.78 -0.31 1.11
C THR A 132 1.29 -0.61 0.94
N TRP A 133 0.81 -1.78 1.37
CA TRP A 133 -0.61 -2.07 1.44
C TRP A 133 -1.35 -1.04 2.31
N MET A 134 -0.84 -0.74 3.51
CA MET A 134 -1.42 0.29 4.38
C MET A 134 -1.44 1.65 3.68
N LYS A 135 -0.37 2.02 2.98
CA LYS A 135 -0.33 3.28 2.24
C LYS A 135 -1.36 3.32 1.11
N LEU A 136 -1.52 2.22 0.36
CA LEU A 136 -2.55 2.11 -0.68
C LEU A 136 -3.96 2.23 -0.08
N MET A 137 -4.24 1.58 1.05
CA MET A 137 -5.52 1.71 1.76
C MET A 137 -5.76 3.13 2.24
N TYR A 138 -4.76 3.82 2.74
CA TYR A 138 -4.85 5.24 3.09
C TYR A 138 -5.17 6.11 1.87
N GLN A 139 -4.54 5.87 0.71
CA GLN A 139 -4.86 6.57 -0.54
C GLN A 139 -6.32 6.33 -0.94
N MET A 140 -6.79 5.09 -0.87
CA MET A 140 -8.18 4.74 -1.18
C MET A 140 -9.16 5.39 -0.20
N LEU A 141 -8.86 5.39 1.10
CA LEU A 141 -9.68 6.06 2.12
C LEU A 141 -9.81 7.57 1.82
N ARG A 142 -8.72 8.23 1.44
CA ARG A 142 -8.72 9.65 1.05
C ARG A 142 -9.54 9.93 -0.22
N LEU A 143 -9.58 8.99 -1.16
CA LEU A 143 -10.28 9.16 -2.45
C LEU A 143 -11.76 8.85 -2.34
N THR A 144 -12.13 7.85 -1.56
CA THR A 144 -13.49 7.28 -1.58
C THR A 144 -14.27 7.52 -0.29
N GLY A 145 -13.60 7.75 0.84
CA GLY A 145 -14.23 7.78 2.17
C GLY A 145 -14.76 6.41 2.62
N ASP A 146 -14.39 5.32 1.95
CA ASP A 146 -14.87 3.97 2.28
C ASP A 146 -14.26 3.48 3.59
N SER A 147 -15.09 3.32 4.62
CA SER A 147 -14.68 2.85 5.95
C SER A 147 -14.00 1.48 5.94
N ARG A 148 -14.29 0.62 4.96
CA ARG A 148 -13.61 -0.67 4.80
C ARG A 148 -12.10 -0.51 4.61
N CYS A 149 -11.65 0.61 4.05
CA CYS A 149 -10.22 0.92 3.97
C CYS A 149 -9.63 1.18 5.36
N ALA A 150 -10.37 1.85 6.25
CA ALA A 150 -9.94 2.09 7.64
C ALA A 150 -9.88 0.76 8.43
N ASP A 151 -10.87 -0.13 8.29
CA ASP A 151 -10.85 -1.47 8.91
C ASP A 151 -9.62 -2.26 8.49
N ARG A 152 -9.21 -2.18 7.20
CA ARG A 152 -8.01 -2.84 6.70
C ARG A 152 -6.73 -2.23 7.24
N LEU A 153 -6.68 -0.90 7.35
CA LEU A 153 -5.56 -0.20 7.98
C LEU A 153 -5.38 -0.62 9.43
N GLU A 154 -6.47 -0.68 10.20
CA GLU A 154 -6.45 -1.12 11.60
C GLU A 154 -6.01 -2.58 11.72
N THR A 155 -6.56 -3.48 10.90
CA THR A 155 -6.17 -4.89 10.86
C THR A 155 -4.68 -5.05 10.57
N SER A 156 -4.17 -4.35 9.55
CA SER A 156 -2.76 -4.40 9.17
C SER A 156 -1.86 -3.85 10.26
N LEU A 157 -2.24 -2.72 10.86
CA LEU A 157 -1.48 -2.08 11.94
C LEU A 157 -1.30 -3.02 13.14
N TYR A 158 -2.40 -3.50 13.69
CA TYR A 158 -2.37 -4.28 14.94
C TYR A 158 -1.90 -5.72 14.77
N ASN A 159 -1.89 -6.25 13.56
CA ASN A 159 -1.46 -7.62 13.31
C ASN A 159 -0.15 -7.65 12.50
N ALA A 160 -0.21 -7.53 11.16
CA ALA A 160 0.97 -7.75 10.32
C ALA A 160 2.12 -6.78 10.61
N LEU A 161 1.83 -5.47 10.78
CA LEU A 161 2.88 -4.48 10.99
C LEU A 161 3.52 -4.60 12.38
N LEU A 162 2.71 -4.62 13.45
CA LEU A 162 3.26 -4.78 14.81
C LEU A 162 3.91 -6.15 15.01
N ALA A 163 3.42 -7.20 14.34
CA ALA A 163 4.08 -8.50 14.36
C ALA A 163 5.45 -8.51 13.69
N SER A 164 5.73 -7.59 12.77
CA SER A 164 7.04 -7.49 12.13
C SER A 164 8.06 -6.68 12.95
N MET A 165 7.63 -5.97 14.00
CA MET A 165 8.47 -5.21 14.90
C MET A 165 8.84 -6.06 16.12
N SER A 166 10.07 -5.93 16.61
CA SER A 166 10.46 -6.57 17.88
C SER A 166 9.64 -6.01 19.05
N PRO A 167 9.44 -6.79 20.14
CA PRO A 167 8.65 -6.33 21.28
C PRO A 167 9.17 -5.04 21.94
N LYS A 168 10.45 -4.74 21.78
CA LYS A 168 11.09 -3.52 22.29
C LYS A 168 11.20 -2.41 21.24
N GLY A 169 10.76 -2.65 19.97
CA GLY A 169 10.90 -1.70 18.89
C GLY A 169 12.30 -1.51 18.34
N GLU A 170 13.23 -2.42 18.64
CA GLU A 170 14.66 -2.27 18.31
C GLU A 170 15.01 -2.72 16.90
N TRP A 171 14.18 -3.59 16.28
CA TRP A 171 14.41 -4.14 14.96
C TRP A 171 13.10 -4.57 14.28
N TRP A 172 13.19 -4.84 12.99
CA TRP A 172 12.13 -5.31 12.13
C TRP A 172 12.48 -6.61 11.45
N SER A 173 11.51 -7.52 11.33
CA SER A 173 11.63 -8.70 10.48
C SER A 173 11.56 -8.30 9.00
N TYR A 174 12.16 -9.10 8.14
CA TYR A 174 11.91 -9.02 6.70
C TYR A 174 10.54 -9.63 6.37
N TYR A 175 10.34 -10.89 6.76
CA TYR A 175 9.08 -11.60 6.65
C TYR A 175 8.44 -11.79 8.03
N ALA A 176 7.14 -11.63 8.10
CA ALA A 176 6.34 -11.82 9.32
C ALA A 176 5.22 -12.83 9.10
N GLY A 177 5.53 -13.97 8.46
CA GLY A 177 4.57 -15.01 8.09
C GLY A 177 3.70 -15.48 9.24
N LEU A 178 2.55 -16.09 8.94
CA LEU A 178 1.64 -16.64 9.94
C LEU A 178 2.25 -17.81 10.72
N MET A 179 3.27 -18.45 10.14
CA MET A 179 4.01 -19.56 10.73
C MET A 179 5.50 -19.23 10.83
N GLY A 180 6.18 -19.88 11.76
CA GLY A 180 7.61 -19.72 11.97
C GLY A 180 7.97 -18.65 13.00
N GLU A 181 9.25 -18.44 13.18
CA GLU A 181 9.81 -17.49 14.14
C GLU A 181 10.07 -16.14 13.48
N ARG A 182 9.78 -15.07 14.20
CA ARG A 182 10.13 -13.70 13.78
C ARG A 182 11.51 -13.37 14.30
N VAL A 183 12.41 -13.11 13.37
CA VAL A 183 13.79 -12.77 13.66
C VAL A 183 14.16 -11.46 12.95
N HIS A 184 15.22 -10.83 13.41
CA HIS A 184 15.76 -9.63 12.81
C HIS A 184 15.99 -9.82 11.29
N SER A 185 15.66 -8.81 10.47
CA SER A 185 15.83 -8.88 9.01
C SER A 185 17.24 -9.27 8.57
N HIS A 186 18.28 -8.83 9.32
CA HIS A 186 19.66 -9.22 9.07
C HIS A 186 19.93 -10.73 9.29
N GLN A 187 19.18 -11.38 10.19
CA GLN A 187 19.28 -12.84 10.35
C GLN A 187 18.59 -13.58 9.21
N GLN A 188 17.54 -13.00 8.63
CA GLN A 188 16.86 -13.56 7.44
C GLN A 188 17.70 -13.35 6.17
N PHE A 189 18.44 -12.25 6.09
CA PHE A 189 19.31 -11.87 4.97
C PHE A 189 20.64 -11.31 5.46
N PRO A 190 21.61 -12.17 5.89
CA PRO A 190 22.86 -11.73 6.50
C PRO A 190 23.74 -10.85 5.59
N ASP A 191 23.66 -11.07 4.28
CA ASP A 191 24.46 -10.35 3.29
C ASP A 191 23.92 -8.96 2.97
N VAL A 192 22.74 -8.61 3.50
CA VAL A 192 22.10 -7.31 3.28
C VAL A 192 22.32 -6.42 4.49
N VAL A 193 23.25 -5.47 4.38
CA VAL A 193 23.63 -4.54 5.46
C VAL A 193 22.43 -3.70 5.93
N MET A 194 21.56 -3.27 5.02
CA MET A 194 20.33 -2.54 5.34
C MET A 194 19.20 -3.04 4.44
N SER A 195 18.24 -3.73 5.02
CA SER A 195 17.06 -4.16 4.28
C SER A 195 16.03 -3.02 4.14
N CYS A 196 15.27 -3.04 3.03
CA CYS A 196 14.16 -2.13 2.80
C CYS A 196 13.11 -2.17 3.95
N CYS A 197 12.93 -3.33 4.59
CA CYS A 197 11.98 -3.54 5.67
C CYS A 197 12.30 -2.72 6.93
N VAL A 198 13.57 -2.47 7.21
CA VAL A 198 14.00 -1.60 8.33
C VAL A 198 13.55 -0.15 8.13
N ALA A 199 13.43 0.31 6.89
CA ALA A 199 12.88 1.63 6.57
C ALA A 199 11.35 1.62 6.45
N ASN A 200 10.79 0.58 5.84
CA ASN A 200 9.35 0.50 5.57
C ASN A 200 8.50 0.19 6.80
N GLY A 201 9.01 -0.56 7.76
CA GLY A 201 8.31 -0.82 9.02
C GLY A 201 7.97 0.49 9.77
N PRO A 202 8.96 1.34 10.10
CA PRO A 202 8.70 2.67 10.68
C PRO A 202 7.79 3.54 9.80
N ARG A 203 7.94 3.52 8.47
CA ARG A 203 7.04 4.24 7.54
C ARG A 203 5.58 3.81 7.72
N GLY A 204 5.32 2.50 7.87
CA GLY A 204 3.98 1.98 8.13
C GLY A 204 3.38 2.51 9.43
N LEU A 205 4.18 2.64 10.51
CA LEU A 205 3.73 3.27 11.76
C LEU A 205 3.47 4.76 11.59
N MET A 206 4.36 5.46 10.90
CA MET A 206 4.32 6.93 10.78
C MET A 206 3.15 7.45 9.93
N ILE A 207 2.55 6.64 9.07
CA ILE A 207 1.32 7.05 8.36
C ILE A 207 0.06 6.98 9.25
N THR A 208 0.10 6.28 10.39
CA THR A 208 -1.06 6.08 11.27
C THR A 208 -1.74 7.39 11.70
N PRO A 209 -1.02 8.42 12.16
CA PRO A 209 -1.65 9.70 12.51
C PRO A 209 -2.39 10.38 11.34
N SER A 210 -1.97 10.10 10.09
CA SER A 210 -2.56 10.72 8.90
C SER A 210 -3.96 10.20 8.57
N TRP A 211 -4.32 9.00 9.04
CA TRP A 211 -5.62 8.40 8.79
C TRP A 211 -6.45 8.17 10.06
N ALA A 212 -5.84 8.19 11.25
CA ALA A 212 -6.54 7.96 12.51
C ALA A 212 -7.73 8.92 12.71
N VAL A 213 -7.57 10.18 12.36
CA VAL A 213 -8.64 11.19 12.32
C VAL A 213 -8.49 11.98 11.03
N MET A 214 -9.57 12.04 10.25
CA MET A 214 -9.59 12.73 8.96
C MET A 214 -10.74 13.73 8.89
N THR A 215 -10.54 14.82 8.17
CA THR A 215 -11.60 15.80 7.87
C THR A 215 -12.53 15.24 6.80
N THR A 216 -13.84 15.41 6.98
CA THR A 216 -14.89 15.12 6.01
C THR A 216 -15.57 16.41 5.54
N ALA A 217 -16.47 16.30 4.56
CA ALA A 217 -17.21 17.47 4.05
C ALA A 217 -18.09 18.15 5.13
N ASP A 218 -18.51 17.40 6.14
CA ASP A 218 -19.46 17.82 7.20
C ASP A 218 -18.88 17.72 8.62
N GLY A 219 -17.60 17.35 8.75
CA GLY A 219 -16.96 17.27 10.08
C GLY A 219 -15.65 16.52 10.10
N ALA A 220 -15.56 15.47 10.93
CA ALA A 220 -14.40 14.60 11.05
C ALA A 220 -14.81 13.13 11.16
N ALA A 221 -14.03 12.25 10.55
CA ALA A 221 -14.11 10.81 10.71
C ALA A 221 -13.02 10.34 11.69
N ILE A 222 -13.42 9.57 12.69
CA ILE A 222 -12.52 8.89 13.62
C ILE A 222 -12.37 7.45 13.09
N ASN A 223 -11.22 7.15 12.50
CA ASN A 223 -10.95 5.87 11.84
C ASN A 223 -10.17 4.90 12.73
N LEU A 224 -9.56 5.39 13.79
CA LEU A 224 -8.81 4.56 14.75
C LEU A 224 -9.12 5.04 16.17
N TYR A 225 -9.56 4.12 17.03
CA TYR A 225 -9.82 4.39 18.42
C TYR A 225 -8.60 4.02 19.27
N GLY A 226 -8.08 5.00 19.99
CA GLY A 226 -6.92 4.84 20.85
C GLY A 226 -6.61 6.12 21.60
N LYS A 227 -5.73 6.04 22.59
CA LYS A 227 -5.32 7.22 23.36
C LYS A 227 -4.65 8.23 22.42
N MET A 228 -5.34 9.30 22.10
CA MET A 228 -4.82 10.36 21.23
C MET A 228 -5.39 11.72 21.56
N ASN A 229 -4.62 12.76 21.20
CA ASN A 229 -5.06 14.14 21.14
C ASN A 229 -4.88 14.62 19.71
N SER A 230 -5.96 14.98 19.05
CA SER A 230 -5.94 15.48 17.67
C SER A 230 -6.66 16.82 17.57
N THR A 231 -6.24 17.63 16.62
CA THR A 231 -6.96 18.84 16.22
C THR A 231 -7.09 18.85 14.71
N VAL A 232 -8.32 18.81 14.23
CA VAL A 232 -8.65 18.91 12.81
C VAL A 232 -9.41 20.18 12.53
N LYS A 233 -9.33 20.70 11.31
CA LYS A 233 -10.15 21.83 10.87
C LYS A 233 -11.46 21.31 10.31
N THR A 234 -12.57 21.82 10.81
CA THR A 234 -13.89 21.59 10.21
C THR A 234 -13.99 22.24 8.83
N PRO A 235 -14.97 21.91 8.00
CA PRO A 235 -15.22 22.59 6.73
C PRO A 235 -15.39 24.11 6.85
N SER A 236 -15.93 24.59 8.00
CA SER A 236 -16.04 26.02 8.33
C SER A 236 -14.72 26.65 8.78
N GLY A 237 -13.61 25.89 8.81
CA GLY A 237 -12.29 26.36 9.25
C GLY A 237 -12.09 26.41 10.77
N GLN A 238 -13.10 26.03 11.56
CA GLN A 238 -13.01 26.03 13.02
C GLN A 238 -12.20 24.80 13.50
N PRO A 239 -11.36 24.96 14.54
CA PRO A 239 -10.64 23.84 15.11
C PRO A 239 -11.59 22.94 15.91
N LEU A 240 -11.58 21.65 15.59
CA LEU A 240 -12.24 20.59 16.36
C LEU A 240 -11.16 19.81 17.11
N LYS A 241 -11.20 19.88 18.44
CA LYS A 241 -10.30 19.11 19.32
C LYS A 241 -10.95 17.78 19.68
N ILE A 242 -10.21 16.71 19.49
CA ILE A 242 -10.61 15.33 19.77
C ILE A 242 -9.63 14.76 20.77
N ASN A 243 -10.13 14.35 21.93
CA ASN A 243 -9.36 13.70 23.00
C ASN A 243 -9.98 12.33 23.26
N MET A 244 -9.17 11.29 23.14
CA MET A 244 -9.57 9.90 23.39
C MET A 244 -8.56 9.19 24.27
#